data_5217b5e0beff70ed6c68c147c399f380
#
_entry.id   5217b5e0beff70ed6c68c147c399f380
#
_cell.length_a   1.000
_cell.length_b   1.000
_cell.length_c   1.000
_cell.angle_alpha   90.00
_cell.angle_beta   90.00
_cell.angle_gamma   90.00
#
_symmetry.space_group_name_H-M   'P 1'
#
loop_
_entity.id
_entity.type
_entity.pdbx_description
1 polymer ?
#
loop_
_entity_poly.entity_id
_entity_poly.type
_entity_poly.pdbx_seq_one_letter_code
_entity_poly.pdbx_strand_id
1 'polypeptide(L)'
;VALLPFTNITGEPGDAWIGAGIAETLIADLQRAPGIEIVTGEQIGVRWVLRGAYQRVGNQIRITARLVEVASGAVIHTASVDGAIDDLFSLQDRLAVDLAGPFEGPASQAAETRPAAGPSAELTGGGAGAPVMIDGPPPPLAPDVISRDEQGRTTIRAVKLDQAITVDGALNEAVYTRVPSFGGFIQMEPMAGAPATERTEVWVLFDDTNLYIVARLWDAAPESEWVVNEMRRDSSNLSQNEGVGILLDTYYDRRNGLFFTVSPIGGRADGEVSNERNYTRDWNPVWTLETGRFEGGWSFDAAFPFKSMRYRPGRSQV
;
A
#
# COMPACT_ATOMS: atom_id res chain seq x y z
N VAL A 1 5.85 23.00 12.15
CA VAL A 1 4.46 22.81 12.63
C VAL A 1 4.43 21.62 13.57
N ALA A 2 3.82 21.73 14.76
CA ALA A 2 3.48 20.56 15.56
C ALA A 2 2.05 20.13 15.27
N LEU A 3 1.83 18.82 15.10
CA LEU A 3 0.49 18.28 14.91
C LEU A 3 0.07 17.51 16.17
N LEU A 4 -1.11 17.85 16.69
CA LEU A 4 -1.72 17.20 17.85
C LEU A 4 -2.81 16.21 17.39
N PRO A 5 -3.06 15.13 18.16
CA PRO A 5 -4.15 14.20 17.87
C PRO A 5 -5.49 14.90 17.73
N PHE A 6 -6.34 14.42 16.79
CA PHE A 6 -7.68 14.94 16.61
C PHE A 6 -8.64 14.44 17.70
N THR A 7 -9.37 15.37 18.31
CA THR A 7 -10.29 15.05 19.40
C THR A 7 -11.62 14.49 18.88
N ASN A 8 -12.05 13.36 19.43
CA ASN A 8 -13.39 12.82 19.18
C ASN A 8 -14.43 13.62 19.98
N ILE A 9 -15.24 14.45 19.31
CA ILE A 9 -16.31 15.23 19.96
C ILE A 9 -17.53 14.37 20.25
N THR A 10 -17.79 13.33 19.46
CA THR A 10 -18.95 12.45 19.64
C THR A 10 -18.82 11.58 20.90
N GLY A 11 -17.58 11.28 21.32
CA GLY A 11 -17.32 10.51 22.52
C GLY A 11 -17.54 8.99 22.39
N GLU A 12 -17.89 8.50 21.19
CA GLU A 12 -18.05 7.07 20.93
C GLU A 12 -16.69 6.36 20.98
N PRO A 13 -16.49 5.40 21.90
CA PRO A 13 -15.18 4.75 22.05
C PRO A 13 -14.73 3.97 20.81
N GLY A 14 -15.68 3.43 20.03
CA GLY A 14 -15.40 2.71 18.79
C GLY A 14 -14.81 3.58 17.68
N ASP A 15 -14.93 4.90 17.77
CA ASP A 15 -14.43 5.87 16.78
C ASP A 15 -13.06 6.48 17.17
N ALA A 16 -12.47 6.07 18.29
CA ALA A 16 -11.21 6.66 18.78
C ALA A 16 -10.02 6.55 17.79
N TRP A 17 -10.01 5.52 16.96
CA TRP A 17 -9.02 5.29 15.91
C TRP A 17 -9.05 6.37 14.81
N ILE A 18 -10.21 7.00 14.56
CA ILE A 18 -10.38 8.01 13.50
C ILE A 18 -9.46 9.20 13.73
N GLY A 19 -9.37 9.68 14.96
CA GLY A 19 -8.55 10.84 15.32
C GLY A 19 -7.06 10.62 15.07
N ALA A 20 -6.56 9.44 15.41
CA ALA A 20 -5.19 9.04 15.13
C ALA A 20 -4.95 8.89 13.62
N GLY A 21 -5.89 8.25 12.90
CA GLY A 21 -5.80 8.08 11.46
C GLY A 21 -5.77 9.42 10.69
N ILE A 22 -6.61 10.39 11.07
CA ILE A 22 -6.60 11.73 10.49
C ILE A 22 -5.24 12.41 10.73
N ALA A 23 -4.73 12.35 11.97
CA ALA A 23 -3.47 12.99 12.33
C ALA A 23 -2.29 12.42 11.51
N GLU A 24 -2.19 11.11 11.41
CA GLU A 24 -1.13 10.45 10.65
C GLU A 24 -1.19 10.75 9.16
N THR A 25 -2.38 10.73 8.55
CA THR A 25 -2.54 11.08 7.14
C THR A 25 -2.12 12.53 6.88
N LEU A 26 -2.55 13.46 7.74
CA LEU A 26 -2.18 14.88 7.59
C LEU A 26 -0.68 15.11 7.78
N ILE A 27 -0.01 14.39 8.69
CA ILE A 27 1.46 14.44 8.83
C ILE A 27 2.11 14.05 7.50
N ALA A 28 1.72 12.91 6.94
CA ALA A 28 2.30 12.40 5.72
C ALA A 28 2.07 13.33 4.51
N ASP A 29 0.90 13.95 4.42
CA ASP A 29 0.56 14.81 3.29
C ASP A 29 1.16 16.22 3.41
N LEU A 30 1.15 16.81 4.59
CA LEU A 30 1.72 18.13 4.82
C LEU A 30 3.26 18.12 4.79
N GLN A 31 3.92 17.02 5.14
CA GLN A 31 5.38 16.87 4.97
C GLN A 31 5.84 16.94 3.51
N ARG A 32 4.94 16.66 2.56
CA ARG A 32 5.23 16.77 1.14
C ARG A 32 5.11 18.19 0.59
N ALA A 33 4.47 19.09 1.35
CA ALA A 33 4.33 20.47 0.93
C ALA A 33 5.66 21.21 1.16
N PRO A 34 6.17 21.97 0.18
CA PRO A 34 7.43 22.70 0.30
C PRO A 34 7.34 23.74 1.43
N GLY A 35 8.33 23.76 2.30
CA GLY A 35 8.44 24.75 3.38
C GLY A 35 7.72 24.36 4.68
N ILE A 36 7.15 23.16 4.78
CA ILE A 36 6.54 22.65 6.01
C ILE A 36 7.46 21.60 6.63
N GLU A 37 7.97 21.87 7.82
CA GLU A 37 8.63 20.90 8.69
C GLU A 37 7.66 20.51 9.81
N ILE A 38 7.24 19.24 9.84
CA ILE A 38 6.32 18.73 10.85
C ILE A 38 7.10 18.01 11.94
N VAL A 39 6.77 18.35 13.17
CA VAL A 39 7.32 17.75 14.38
C VAL A 39 6.17 17.09 15.13
N THR A 40 6.31 15.81 15.47
CA THR A 40 5.33 15.06 16.25
C THR A 40 5.63 15.16 17.74
N GLY A 41 4.60 15.43 18.55
CA GLY A 41 4.68 15.56 20.00
C GLY A 41 4.84 17.00 20.51
N GLU A 42 4.85 17.16 21.84
CA GLU A 42 5.06 18.44 22.52
C GLU A 42 6.55 18.83 22.45
N GLN A 43 6.98 19.43 21.35
CA GLN A 43 8.33 19.98 21.26
C GLN A 43 8.31 21.50 21.46
N ILE A 44 9.22 21.99 22.32
CA ILE A 44 9.45 23.41 22.59
C ILE A 44 10.08 24.05 21.34
N GLY A 45 9.49 25.15 20.86
CA GLY A 45 10.08 25.95 19.77
C GLY A 45 9.39 25.89 18.41
N VAL A 46 8.23 25.23 18.31
CA VAL A 46 7.43 25.25 17.06
C VAL A 46 6.69 26.58 16.91
N ARG A 47 6.65 27.10 15.68
CA ARG A 47 5.93 28.34 15.37
C ARG A 47 4.42 28.14 15.32
N TRP A 48 3.95 27.03 14.76
CA TRP A 48 2.54 26.73 14.58
C TRP A 48 2.18 25.36 15.13
N VAL A 49 0.95 25.26 15.65
CA VAL A 49 0.34 23.99 16.08
C VAL A 49 -0.89 23.74 15.25
N LEU A 50 -0.97 22.56 14.62
CA LEU A 50 -2.15 22.06 14.00
C LEU A 50 -2.91 21.16 14.98
N ARG A 51 -4.15 21.52 15.27
CA ARG A 51 -5.06 20.74 16.11
C ARG A 51 -6.43 20.64 15.45
N GLY A 52 -7.11 19.54 15.69
CA GLY A 52 -8.41 19.33 15.11
C GLY A 52 -9.34 18.51 15.97
N ALA A 53 -10.54 18.37 15.47
CA ALA A 53 -11.57 17.55 16.07
C ALA A 53 -12.45 16.95 14.97
N TYR A 54 -13.07 15.83 15.29
CA TYR A 54 -14.08 15.23 14.44
C TYR A 54 -15.32 14.86 15.23
N GLN A 55 -16.44 14.83 14.53
CA GLN A 55 -17.71 14.35 15.05
C GLN A 55 -18.38 13.46 14.00
N ARG A 56 -18.95 12.35 14.45
CA ARG A 56 -19.65 11.40 13.60
C ARG A 56 -21.09 11.23 14.06
N VAL A 57 -22.01 11.19 13.10
CA VAL A 57 -23.44 10.88 13.34
C VAL A 57 -23.87 9.89 12.27
N GLY A 58 -24.05 8.63 12.67
CA GLY A 58 -24.35 7.54 11.72
C GLY A 58 -23.23 7.38 10.70
N ASN A 59 -23.56 7.52 9.41
CA ASN A 59 -22.59 7.44 8.30
C ASN A 59 -21.99 8.80 7.90
N GLN A 60 -22.29 9.89 8.58
CA GLN A 60 -21.74 11.21 8.29
C GLN A 60 -20.66 11.58 9.29
N ILE A 61 -19.56 12.15 8.78
CA ILE A 61 -18.45 12.66 9.59
C ILE A 61 -18.13 14.10 9.17
N ARG A 62 -17.87 14.94 10.16
CA ARG A 62 -17.28 16.26 10.01
C ARG A 62 -15.91 16.29 10.65
N ILE A 63 -14.91 16.79 9.94
CA ILE A 63 -13.55 16.97 10.44
C ILE A 63 -13.22 18.45 10.35
N THR A 64 -12.75 19.03 11.44
CA THR A 64 -12.29 20.42 11.50
C THR A 64 -10.87 20.49 12.02
N ALA A 65 -10.01 21.23 11.34
CA ALA A 65 -8.62 21.46 11.73
C ALA A 65 -8.33 22.95 11.80
N ARG A 66 -7.45 23.35 12.72
CA ARG A 66 -7.05 24.75 12.95
C ARG A 66 -5.54 24.83 13.08
N LEU A 67 -4.95 25.71 12.28
CA LEU A 67 -3.56 26.10 12.40
C LEU A 67 -3.46 27.31 13.34
N VAL A 68 -2.74 27.16 14.42
CA VAL A 68 -2.63 28.19 15.48
C VAL A 68 -1.18 28.62 15.62
N GLU A 69 -0.92 29.92 15.61
CA GLU A 69 0.41 30.44 15.93
C GLU A 69 0.65 30.39 17.44
N VAL A 70 1.74 29.75 17.85
CA VAL A 70 2.04 29.49 19.27
C VAL A 70 2.29 30.78 20.03
N ALA A 71 3.00 31.73 19.44
CA ALA A 71 3.40 32.98 20.10
C ALA A 71 2.22 33.91 20.42
N SER A 72 1.22 33.97 19.54
CA SER A 72 0.07 34.87 19.66
C SER A 72 -1.21 34.18 20.12
N GLY A 73 -1.28 32.85 19.97
CA GLY A 73 -2.52 32.08 20.12
C GLY A 73 -3.53 32.32 18.98
N ALA A 74 -3.16 33.07 17.95
CA ALA A 74 -4.04 33.40 16.86
C ALA A 74 -4.29 32.18 15.97
N VAL A 75 -5.54 31.99 15.53
CA VAL A 75 -5.90 31.02 14.50
C VAL A 75 -5.54 31.60 13.14
N ILE A 76 -4.54 31.02 12.49
CA ILE A 76 -4.04 31.47 11.19
C ILE A 76 -4.91 30.93 10.05
N HIS A 77 -5.37 29.68 10.19
CA HIS A 77 -6.21 29.04 9.20
C HIS A 77 -7.14 28.02 9.84
N THR A 78 -8.32 27.84 9.24
CA THR A 78 -9.27 26.80 9.65
C THR A 78 -9.78 26.10 8.41
N ALA A 79 -9.61 24.78 8.37
CA ALA A 79 -10.14 23.91 7.34
C ALA A 79 -11.25 23.02 7.92
N SER A 80 -12.28 22.72 7.13
CA SER A 80 -13.36 21.83 7.54
C SER A 80 -13.89 21.05 6.34
N VAL A 81 -14.07 19.74 6.53
CA VAL A 81 -14.62 18.84 5.52
C VAL A 81 -15.72 17.98 6.10
N ASP A 82 -16.76 17.77 5.28
CA ASP A 82 -17.91 16.93 5.60
C ASP A 82 -18.10 15.84 4.55
N GLY A 83 -18.56 14.66 4.96
CA GLY A 83 -18.88 13.57 4.04
C GLY A 83 -19.26 12.28 4.75
N ALA A 84 -19.42 11.21 3.97
CA ALA A 84 -19.65 9.89 4.51
C ALA A 84 -18.36 9.34 5.14
N ILE A 85 -18.49 8.54 6.20
CA ILE A 85 -17.33 7.88 6.82
C ILE A 85 -16.63 6.93 5.83
N ASP A 86 -17.37 6.38 4.88
CA ASP A 86 -16.84 5.53 3.83
C ASP A 86 -15.89 6.30 2.89
N ASP A 87 -16.02 7.63 2.82
CA ASP A 87 -15.19 8.54 2.04
C ASP A 87 -14.08 9.21 2.88
N LEU A 88 -13.79 8.70 4.09
CA LEU A 88 -12.89 9.33 5.06
C LEU A 88 -11.55 9.74 4.45
N PHE A 89 -10.97 8.91 3.61
CA PHE A 89 -9.68 9.20 2.98
C PHE A 89 -9.75 10.39 2.01
N SER A 90 -10.81 10.45 1.19
CA SER A 90 -11.03 11.61 0.32
C SER A 90 -11.27 12.91 1.12
N LEU A 91 -11.84 12.78 2.30
CA LEU A 91 -12.00 13.90 3.23
C LEU A 91 -10.67 14.36 3.79
N GLN A 92 -9.79 13.42 4.15
CA GLN A 92 -8.44 13.71 4.64
C GLN A 92 -7.59 14.38 3.57
N ASP A 93 -7.62 13.90 2.33
CA ASP A 93 -6.90 14.49 1.20
C ASP A 93 -7.35 15.96 0.96
N ARG A 94 -8.65 16.21 0.96
CA ARG A 94 -9.19 17.56 0.83
C ARG A 94 -8.78 18.49 1.99
N LEU A 95 -8.78 17.94 3.20
CA LEU A 95 -8.34 18.66 4.39
C LEU A 95 -6.85 19.02 4.32
N ALA A 96 -6.01 18.10 3.85
CA ALA A 96 -4.57 18.31 3.68
C ALA A 96 -4.28 19.42 2.64
N VAL A 97 -4.97 19.40 1.51
CA VAL A 97 -4.84 20.43 0.46
C VAL A 97 -5.22 21.82 0.98
N ASP A 98 -6.34 21.93 1.72
CA ASP A 98 -6.78 23.19 2.29
C ASP A 98 -5.79 23.71 3.36
N LEU A 99 -5.24 22.82 4.17
CA LEU A 99 -4.27 23.17 5.21
C LEU A 99 -2.88 23.52 4.65
N ALA A 100 -2.52 23.06 3.46
CA ALA A 100 -1.27 23.42 2.80
C ALA A 100 -1.27 24.85 2.22
N GLY A 101 -2.45 25.38 1.88
CA GLY A 101 -2.62 26.69 1.25
C GLY A 101 -1.89 27.86 1.92
N PRO A 102 -1.94 28.03 3.26
CA PRO A 102 -1.21 29.10 3.96
C PRO A 102 0.32 29.05 3.83
N PHE A 103 0.89 27.91 3.45
CA PHE A 103 2.34 27.71 3.30
C PHE A 103 2.80 27.88 1.86
N GLU A 104 1.87 27.90 0.89
CA GLU A 104 2.16 28.21 -0.50
C GLU A 104 2.31 29.72 -0.64
N GLY A 105 3.53 30.22 -0.91
CA GLY A 105 3.80 31.65 -1.08
C GLY A 105 3.10 32.21 -2.34
N PRO A 106 3.10 33.56 -2.55
CA PRO A 106 2.28 34.26 -3.54
C PRO A 106 2.55 33.94 -5.02
N ALA A 107 3.38 32.98 -5.32
CA ALA A 107 3.70 32.55 -6.69
C ALA A 107 2.68 31.52 -7.26
N SER A 108 1.79 30.95 -6.46
CA SER A 108 0.86 29.90 -6.92
C SER A 108 -0.55 30.41 -7.32
N GLN A 109 -0.88 31.69 -7.10
CA GLN A 109 -2.24 32.21 -7.38
C GLN A 109 -2.51 32.62 -8.84
N ALA A 110 -1.60 32.33 -9.79
CA ALA A 110 -1.74 32.74 -11.20
C ALA A 110 -2.34 31.67 -12.13
N ALA A 111 -2.85 30.56 -11.61
CA ALA A 111 -3.34 29.43 -12.44
C ALA A 111 -4.84 29.17 -12.42
N GLU A 112 -5.67 29.99 -11.75
CA GLU A 112 -7.12 29.82 -11.75
C GLU A 112 -7.84 30.91 -12.53
N THR A 113 -7.81 30.86 -13.86
CA THR A 113 -8.85 31.40 -14.72
C THR A 113 -8.83 30.73 -16.08
N ARG A 114 -9.63 29.68 -16.26
CA ARG A 114 -10.03 29.23 -17.59
C ARG A 114 -11.49 28.73 -17.58
N PRO A 115 -12.29 29.24 -18.54
CA PRO A 115 -13.73 28.96 -18.57
C PRO A 115 -14.03 27.58 -19.15
N ALA A 116 -15.17 27.03 -18.72
CA ALA A 116 -15.77 25.80 -19.23
C ALA A 116 -16.24 25.93 -20.69
N ALA A 117 -15.90 24.96 -21.54
CA ALA A 117 -16.68 24.59 -22.71
C ALA A 117 -16.28 23.22 -23.29
N GLY A 118 -17.14 22.22 -23.22
CA GLY A 118 -17.68 21.34 -24.25
C GLY A 118 -16.74 20.41 -25.02
N PRO A 119 -17.28 19.45 -25.82
CA PRO A 119 -17.27 18.02 -25.45
C PRO A 119 -16.31 17.17 -26.29
N SER A 120 -16.04 15.98 -25.79
CA SER A 120 -15.58 14.74 -26.47
C SER A 120 -14.50 14.85 -27.56
N ALA A 121 -13.32 14.36 -27.26
CA ALA A 121 -12.41 13.79 -28.24
C ALA A 121 -11.66 12.59 -27.64
N GLU A 122 -11.58 11.60 -28.45
CA GLU A 122 -11.06 10.25 -28.28
C GLU A 122 -9.72 10.12 -27.53
N LEU A 123 -9.67 9.07 -26.73
CA LEU A 123 -8.47 8.56 -26.07
C LEU A 123 -7.46 8.01 -27.08
N THR A 124 -6.45 8.78 -27.41
CA THR A 124 -5.19 8.25 -27.94
C THR A 124 -4.03 9.05 -27.39
N GLY A 125 -3.11 8.36 -26.73
CA GLY A 125 -1.79 8.87 -26.38
C GLY A 125 -1.54 9.02 -24.89
N GLY A 126 -0.70 8.11 -24.34
CA GLY A 126 -0.23 8.13 -22.98
C GLY A 126 0.44 9.44 -22.57
N GLY A 127 -0.19 10.14 -21.65
CA GLY A 127 0.44 11.22 -20.92
C GLY A 127 1.50 10.65 -19.98
N ALA A 128 2.74 11.04 -20.15
CA ALA A 128 3.80 10.78 -19.18
C ALA A 128 3.42 11.50 -17.87
N GLY A 129 2.86 10.75 -16.93
CA GLY A 129 2.67 11.21 -15.56
C GLY A 129 4.03 11.60 -14.97
N ALA A 130 4.03 12.51 -13.99
CA ALA A 130 5.25 12.84 -13.25
C ALA A 130 5.92 11.53 -12.75
N PRO A 131 7.25 11.42 -12.85
CA PRO A 131 7.96 10.19 -12.49
C PRO A 131 7.66 9.85 -11.04
N VAL A 132 7.20 8.62 -10.81
CA VAL A 132 7.02 8.09 -9.46
C VAL A 132 8.40 7.98 -8.82
N MET A 133 8.60 8.63 -7.68
CA MET A 133 9.85 8.50 -6.91
C MET A 133 9.89 7.11 -6.28
N ILE A 134 10.67 6.23 -6.85
CA ILE A 134 10.90 4.86 -6.35
C ILE A 134 12.12 4.90 -5.43
N ASP A 135 11.99 4.36 -4.23
CA ASP A 135 13.14 4.18 -3.34
C ASP A 135 13.86 2.87 -3.67
N GLY A 136 14.66 2.93 -4.70
CA GLY A 136 15.38 1.80 -5.25
C GLY A 136 15.98 2.15 -6.60
N PRO A 137 16.57 1.18 -7.30
CA PRO A 137 17.06 1.37 -8.65
C PRO A 137 15.89 1.70 -9.60
N PRO A 138 16.16 2.34 -10.74
CA PRO A 138 15.13 2.63 -11.73
C PRO A 138 14.44 1.34 -12.19
N PRO A 139 13.14 1.41 -12.57
CA PRO A 139 12.43 0.26 -13.08
C PRO A 139 13.15 -0.39 -14.26
N PRO A 140 13.24 -1.71 -14.31
CA PRO A 140 13.89 -2.41 -15.40
C PRO A 140 13.10 -2.20 -16.72
N LEU A 141 13.84 -2.07 -17.82
CA LEU A 141 13.24 -2.03 -19.15
C LEU A 141 12.93 -3.45 -19.64
N ALA A 142 11.84 -3.59 -20.41
CA ALA A 142 11.51 -4.87 -21.03
C ALA A 142 12.68 -5.40 -21.89
N PRO A 143 12.99 -6.69 -21.90
CA PRO A 143 12.22 -7.79 -21.25
C PRO A 143 12.48 -7.96 -19.75
N ASP A 144 13.47 -7.28 -19.19
CA ASP A 144 13.84 -7.47 -17.80
C ASP A 144 12.70 -7.11 -16.84
N VAL A 145 12.59 -7.84 -15.74
CA VAL A 145 11.56 -7.66 -14.72
C VAL A 145 12.11 -7.22 -13.37
N ILE A 146 13.43 -7.22 -13.20
CA ILE A 146 14.09 -6.89 -11.94
C ILE A 146 15.34 -6.04 -12.18
N SER A 147 15.52 -5.02 -11.37
CA SER A 147 16.78 -4.29 -11.21
C SER A 147 17.21 -4.27 -9.75
N ARG A 148 18.51 -4.29 -9.49
CA ARG A 148 19.11 -4.23 -8.15
C ARG A 148 20.22 -3.20 -8.13
N ASP A 149 20.36 -2.49 -7.01
CA ASP A 149 21.49 -1.60 -6.79
C ASP A 149 22.56 -2.22 -5.89
N GLU A 150 23.64 -1.48 -5.69
CA GLU A 150 24.78 -1.90 -4.86
C GLU A 150 24.42 -2.08 -3.38
N GLN A 151 23.34 -1.45 -2.93
CA GLN A 151 22.81 -1.58 -1.57
C GLN A 151 21.83 -2.76 -1.43
N GLY A 152 21.58 -3.51 -2.51
CA GLY A 152 20.67 -4.65 -2.55
C GLY A 152 19.19 -4.26 -2.65
N ARG A 153 18.87 -2.97 -2.81
CA ARG A 153 17.49 -2.55 -3.05
C ARG A 153 17.05 -3.03 -4.43
N THR A 154 15.80 -3.40 -4.52
CA THR A 154 15.28 -4.08 -5.70
C THR A 154 14.03 -3.37 -6.22
N THR A 155 13.97 -3.16 -7.52
CA THR A 155 12.76 -2.71 -8.22
C THR A 155 12.28 -3.81 -9.15
N ILE A 156 11.03 -4.21 -9.00
CA ILE A 156 10.38 -5.25 -9.80
C ILE A 156 9.32 -4.59 -10.68
N ARG A 157 9.32 -4.93 -11.96
CA ARG A 157 8.33 -4.48 -12.93
C ARG A 157 7.25 -5.54 -13.08
N ALA A 158 6.03 -5.22 -12.68
CA ALA A 158 4.86 -6.02 -13.02
C ALA A 158 4.61 -6.01 -14.55
N VAL A 159 4.22 -7.14 -15.11
CA VAL A 159 3.99 -7.29 -16.55
C VAL A 159 2.50 -7.41 -16.84
N LYS A 160 2.00 -6.56 -17.75
CA LYS A 160 0.60 -6.64 -18.17
C LYS A 160 0.38 -7.90 -19.00
N LEU A 161 -0.65 -8.65 -18.65
CA LEU A 161 -1.09 -9.82 -19.40
C LEU A 161 -1.73 -9.41 -20.73
N ASP A 162 -1.34 -10.10 -21.79
CA ASP A 162 -1.96 -10.02 -23.11
C ASP A 162 -3.06 -11.07 -23.30
N GLN A 163 -3.07 -12.10 -22.47
CA GLN A 163 -4.07 -13.18 -22.45
C GLN A 163 -4.37 -13.53 -20.99
N ALA A 164 -5.61 -13.92 -20.73
CA ALA A 164 -6.00 -14.39 -19.42
C ALA A 164 -5.22 -15.66 -19.03
N ILE A 165 -4.87 -15.76 -17.77
CA ILE A 165 -4.32 -16.97 -17.15
C ILE A 165 -5.40 -17.66 -16.34
N THR A 166 -5.26 -18.97 -16.16
CA THR A 166 -6.12 -19.75 -15.28
C THR A 166 -5.42 -19.88 -13.93
N VAL A 167 -6.12 -19.55 -12.87
CA VAL A 167 -5.61 -19.75 -11.51
C VAL A 167 -5.92 -21.20 -11.13
N ASP A 168 -4.97 -22.12 -11.37
CA ASP A 168 -5.15 -23.59 -11.17
C ASP A 168 -3.92 -24.28 -10.54
N GLY A 169 -2.88 -23.52 -10.21
CA GLY A 169 -1.64 -24.02 -9.61
C GLY A 169 -0.64 -24.65 -10.60
N ALA A 170 -1.02 -24.82 -11.88
CA ALA A 170 -0.22 -25.62 -12.82
C ALA A 170 0.89 -24.85 -13.55
N LEU A 171 0.83 -23.54 -13.64
CA LEU A 171 1.83 -22.65 -14.28
C LEU A 171 2.29 -23.15 -15.67
N ASN A 172 1.36 -23.54 -16.51
CA ASN A 172 1.58 -24.10 -17.83
C ASN A 172 1.31 -23.13 -18.99
N GLU A 173 0.83 -21.92 -18.71
CA GLU A 173 0.58 -20.92 -19.72
C GLU A 173 1.86 -20.37 -20.34
N ALA A 174 1.75 -19.97 -21.59
CA ALA A 174 2.87 -19.45 -22.37
C ALA A 174 3.55 -18.20 -21.74
N VAL A 175 2.83 -17.46 -20.91
CA VAL A 175 3.37 -16.28 -20.23
C VAL A 175 4.56 -16.63 -19.33
N TYR A 176 4.53 -17.76 -18.63
CA TYR A 176 5.61 -18.18 -17.72
C TYR A 176 6.91 -18.60 -18.41
N THR A 177 6.85 -18.81 -19.73
CA THR A 177 8.05 -19.03 -20.55
C THR A 177 8.51 -17.77 -21.28
N ARG A 178 7.59 -16.83 -21.56
CA ARG A 178 7.91 -15.57 -22.25
C ARG A 178 8.39 -14.46 -21.33
N VAL A 179 7.80 -14.39 -20.15
CA VAL A 179 8.14 -13.37 -19.15
C VAL A 179 9.17 -13.97 -18.19
N PRO A 180 10.33 -13.35 -18.03
CA PRO A 180 11.29 -13.80 -17.03
C PRO A 180 10.70 -13.77 -15.62
N SER A 181 11.02 -14.79 -14.82
CA SER A 181 10.81 -14.75 -13.38
C SER A 181 11.91 -13.96 -12.70
N PHE A 182 11.67 -13.52 -11.50
CA PHE A 182 12.74 -13.05 -10.63
C PHE A 182 12.92 -14.02 -9.45
N GLY A 183 14.12 -13.99 -8.87
CA GLY A 183 14.53 -14.83 -7.75
C GLY A 183 15.70 -14.17 -7.03
N GLY A 184 16.60 -15.00 -6.46
CA GLY A 184 17.75 -14.50 -5.73
C GLY A 184 17.36 -13.91 -4.38
N PHE A 185 16.46 -14.60 -3.68
CA PHE A 185 16.08 -14.31 -2.32
C PHE A 185 17.26 -14.52 -1.37
N ILE A 186 17.23 -13.83 -0.25
CA ILE A 186 18.22 -13.87 0.80
C ILE A 186 17.62 -14.38 2.10
N GLN A 187 18.42 -14.99 2.93
CA GLN A 187 18.01 -15.44 4.25
C GLN A 187 17.85 -14.26 5.21
N MET A 188 16.84 -14.33 6.06
CA MET A 188 16.78 -13.53 7.29
C MET A 188 17.46 -14.26 8.44
N GLU A 189 17.30 -15.57 8.54
CA GLU A 189 17.87 -16.48 9.51
C GLU A 189 18.26 -17.79 8.81
N PRO A 190 19.25 -18.54 9.27
CA PRO A 190 20.18 -18.23 10.37
C PRO A 190 21.30 -17.26 9.97
N MET A 191 21.50 -16.99 8.70
CA MET A 191 22.59 -16.14 8.18
C MET A 191 22.00 -14.97 7.38
N ALA A 192 21.66 -13.90 8.06
CA ALA A 192 21.07 -12.72 7.43
C ALA A 192 21.90 -12.22 6.24
N GLY A 193 21.24 -12.03 5.08
CA GLY A 193 21.85 -11.58 3.84
C GLY A 193 22.54 -12.68 3.02
N ALA A 194 22.69 -13.91 3.53
CA ALA A 194 23.17 -15.03 2.73
C ALA A 194 22.14 -15.41 1.65
N PRO A 195 22.55 -16.01 0.51
CA PRO A 195 21.62 -16.53 -0.46
C PRO A 195 20.64 -17.53 0.16
N ALA A 196 19.40 -17.55 -0.33
CA ALA A 196 18.44 -18.58 0.03
C ALA A 196 18.99 -19.98 -0.27
N THR A 197 18.70 -20.96 0.58
CA THR A 197 19.12 -22.35 0.40
C THR A 197 18.36 -23.03 -0.72
N GLU A 198 17.09 -22.66 -0.90
CA GLU A 198 16.21 -23.22 -1.91
C GLU A 198 15.85 -22.21 -2.99
N ARG A 199 15.69 -22.70 -4.21
CA ARG A 199 15.35 -21.86 -5.36
C ARG A 199 13.88 -21.41 -5.27
N THR A 200 13.66 -20.13 -5.52
CA THR A 200 12.32 -19.56 -5.68
C THR A 200 12.29 -18.68 -6.93
N GLU A 201 11.27 -18.88 -7.75
CA GLU A 201 10.96 -18.04 -8.91
C GLU A 201 9.60 -17.39 -8.71
N VAL A 202 9.51 -16.09 -8.97
CA VAL A 202 8.28 -15.33 -8.81
C VAL A 202 7.99 -14.52 -10.07
N TRP A 203 6.72 -14.44 -10.45
CA TRP A 203 6.18 -13.54 -11.46
C TRP A 203 5.20 -12.58 -10.79
N VAL A 204 5.28 -11.30 -11.14
CA VAL A 204 4.28 -10.30 -10.81
C VAL A 204 3.64 -9.85 -12.10
N LEU A 205 2.38 -10.21 -12.28
CA LEU A 205 1.61 -9.97 -13.50
C LEU A 205 0.34 -9.20 -13.15
N PHE A 206 -0.27 -8.54 -14.12
CA PHE A 206 -1.54 -7.88 -13.91
C PHE A 206 -2.38 -7.82 -15.18
N ASP A 207 -3.69 -7.73 -15.02
CA ASP A 207 -4.62 -7.35 -16.07
C ASP A 207 -5.40 -6.09 -15.64
N ASP A 208 -6.53 -5.82 -16.26
CA ASP A 208 -7.34 -4.65 -15.94
C ASP A 208 -8.14 -4.81 -14.62
N THR A 209 -8.15 -6.00 -14.03
CA THR A 209 -8.97 -6.35 -12.87
C THR A 209 -8.19 -6.89 -11.67
N ASN A 210 -7.05 -7.54 -11.91
CA ASN A 210 -6.31 -8.26 -10.89
C ASN A 210 -4.80 -7.98 -10.96
N LEU A 211 -4.17 -8.00 -9.80
CA LEU A 211 -2.76 -8.28 -9.63
C LEU A 211 -2.61 -9.79 -9.44
N TYR A 212 -1.63 -10.40 -10.10
CA TYR A 212 -1.28 -11.80 -9.93
C TYR A 212 0.12 -11.91 -9.35
N ILE A 213 0.26 -12.73 -8.31
CA ILE A 213 1.55 -13.15 -7.77
C ILE A 213 1.60 -14.65 -7.90
N VAL A 214 2.61 -15.10 -8.62
CA VAL A 214 2.76 -16.48 -9.04
C VAL A 214 4.16 -16.94 -8.70
N ALA A 215 4.31 -18.17 -8.19
CA ALA A 215 5.64 -18.66 -7.82
C ALA A 215 5.82 -20.15 -8.06
N ARG A 216 7.09 -20.53 -8.34
CA ARG A 216 7.62 -21.88 -8.20
C ARG A 216 8.65 -21.89 -7.10
N LEU A 217 8.48 -22.82 -6.18
CA LEU A 217 9.34 -22.98 -5.02
C LEU A 217 9.88 -24.40 -5.02
N TRP A 218 11.21 -24.52 -5.11
CA TRP A 218 11.89 -25.79 -5.01
C TRP A 218 12.17 -26.10 -3.55
N ASP A 219 12.20 -27.38 -3.24
CA ASP A 219 12.54 -27.89 -1.93
C ASP A 219 13.31 -29.21 -2.10
N ALA A 220 14.47 -29.28 -1.51
CA ALA A 220 15.31 -30.48 -1.53
C ALA A 220 14.79 -31.58 -0.59
N ALA A 221 13.97 -31.21 0.40
CA ALA A 221 13.32 -32.17 1.29
C ALA A 221 12.17 -32.89 0.58
N PRO A 222 11.96 -34.19 0.83
CA PRO A 222 10.82 -34.89 0.30
C PRO A 222 9.52 -34.33 0.90
N GLU A 223 8.44 -34.34 0.12
CA GLU A 223 7.13 -33.77 0.55
C GLU A 223 6.63 -34.34 1.88
N SER A 224 7.01 -35.58 2.23
CA SER A 224 6.65 -36.20 3.52
C SER A 224 7.28 -35.53 4.75
N GLU A 225 8.29 -34.69 4.54
CA GLU A 225 8.98 -33.94 5.59
C GLU A 225 8.49 -32.50 5.70
N TRP A 226 7.66 -32.04 4.76
CA TRP A 226 7.13 -30.69 4.79
C TRP A 226 6.16 -30.50 5.96
N VAL A 227 6.29 -29.37 6.64
CA VAL A 227 5.39 -28.98 7.71
C VAL A 227 4.16 -28.28 7.12
N VAL A 228 3.14 -29.02 6.75
CA VAL A 228 1.95 -28.55 6.02
C VAL A 228 0.67 -29.12 6.61
N ASN A 229 0.40 -28.81 7.85
CA ASN A 229 -0.67 -29.43 8.64
C ASN A 229 -1.87 -28.52 8.94
N GLU A 230 -1.91 -27.32 8.37
CA GLU A 230 -2.98 -26.36 8.60
C GLU A 230 -3.57 -25.83 7.28
N MET A 231 -4.90 -26.02 7.10
CA MET A 231 -5.65 -25.54 5.92
C MET A 231 -6.73 -24.52 6.26
N ARG A 232 -7.04 -24.34 7.55
CA ARG A 232 -8.08 -23.39 7.93
C ARG A 232 -7.65 -21.97 7.60
N ARG A 233 -8.53 -21.25 6.90
CA ARG A 233 -8.30 -19.83 6.60
C ARG A 233 -8.07 -19.04 7.89
N ASP A 234 -7.13 -18.13 7.85
CA ASP A 234 -6.77 -17.19 8.93
C ASP A 234 -6.34 -17.85 10.25
N SER A 235 -5.98 -19.15 10.20
CA SER A 235 -5.43 -19.83 11.35
C SER A 235 -4.06 -19.25 11.76
N SER A 236 -3.88 -19.04 13.07
CA SER A 236 -2.57 -18.62 13.60
C SER A 236 -1.49 -19.68 13.40
N ASN A 237 -1.86 -20.93 13.21
CA ASN A 237 -0.92 -22.02 13.01
C ASN A 237 -0.28 -22.03 11.61
N LEU A 238 -0.85 -21.30 10.63
CA LEU A 238 -0.26 -21.17 9.30
C LEU A 238 1.16 -20.58 9.33
N SER A 239 1.47 -19.73 10.30
CA SER A 239 2.82 -19.20 10.48
C SER A 239 3.87 -20.21 10.89
N GLN A 240 3.45 -21.40 11.33
CA GLN A 240 4.32 -22.52 11.70
C GLN A 240 4.46 -23.56 10.57
N ASN A 241 3.75 -23.33 9.47
CA ASN A 241 3.82 -24.19 8.30
C ASN A 241 4.77 -23.59 7.27
N GLU A 242 5.26 -24.43 6.40
CA GLU A 242 5.91 -23.96 5.18
C GLU A 242 4.94 -23.09 4.37
N GLY A 243 5.50 -22.06 3.76
CA GLY A 243 4.66 -21.15 2.99
C GLY A 243 5.36 -19.88 2.57
N VAL A 244 4.60 -19.03 1.92
CA VAL A 244 5.02 -17.72 1.45
C VAL A 244 4.18 -16.64 2.11
N GLY A 245 4.85 -15.64 2.67
CA GLY A 245 4.22 -14.40 3.11
C GLY A 245 4.37 -13.33 2.01
N ILE A 246 3.28 -12.68 1.66
CA ILE A 246 3.24 -11.58 0.70
C ILE A 246 2.75 -10.35 1.45
N LEU A 247 3.56 -9.29 1.46
CA LEU A 247 3.19 -8.01 2.04
C LEU A 247 3.14 -6.96 0.93
N LEU A 248 1.99 -6.34 0.75
CA LEU A 248 1.76 -5.29 -0.25
C LEU A 248 1.51 -3.95 0.46
N ASP A 249 2.45 -3.02 0.33
CA ASP A 249 2.24 -1.63 0.71
C ASP A 249 1.61 -0.87 -0.46
N THR A 250 0.29 -0.91 -0.55
CA THR A 250 -0.48 -0.33 -1.65
C THR A 250 -0.56 1.20 -1.61
N TYR A 251 -0.13 1.81 -0.51
CA TYR A 251 -0.03 3.26 -0.34
C TYR A 251 1.40 3.79 -0.52
N TYR A 252 2.38 2.89 -0.55
CA TYR A 252 3.80 3.21 -0.58
C TYR A 252 4.20 4.16 0.57
N ASP A 253 3.71 3.85 1.76
CA ASP A 253 3.94 4.64 2.97
C ASP A 253 4.87 3.95 4.00
N ARG A 254 5.23 2.67 3.76
CA ARG A 254 6.08 1.82 4.60
C ARG A 254 5.56 1.61 6.02
N ARG A 255 4.28 1.86 6.24
CA ARG A 255 3.64 1.78 7.56
C ARG A 255 2.43 0.87 7.54
N ASN A 256 1.72 0.88 6.42
CA ASN A 256 0.49 0.13 6.24
C ASN A 256 0.65 -0.86 5.08
N GLY A 257 0.03 -2.00 5.21
CA GLY A 257 0.13 -3.01 4.16
C GLY A 257 -0.93 -4.08 4.28
N LEU A 258 -1.11 -4.80 3.19
CA LEU A 258 -1.97 -5.95 3.09
C LEU A 258 -1.09 -7.21 3.13
N PHE A 259 -1.35 -8.08 4.07
CA PHE A 259 -0.56 -9.28 4.27
C PHE A 259 -1.35 -10.53 3.87
N PHE A 260 -0.70 -11.40 3.10
CA PHE A 260 -1.26 -12.67 2.67
C PHE A 260 -0.28 -13.80 2.97
N THR A 261 -0.80 -14.94 3.36
CA THR A 261 -0.03 -16.17 3.56
C THR A 261 -0.57 -17.25 2.66
N VAL A 262 0.33 -18.01 2.06
CA VAL A 262 0.05 -19.14 1.16
C VAL A 262 0.86 -20.33 1.65
N SER A 263 0.23 -21.48 1.86
CA SER A 263 0.91 -22.74 2.16
C SER A 263 0.87 -23.71 0.98
N PRO A 264 1.78 -24.70 0.91
CA PRO A 264 1.83 -25.67 -0.19
C PRO A 264 0.53 -26.45 -0.43
N ILE A 265 -0.32 -26.59 0.58
CA ILE A 265 -1.60 -27.33 0.49
C ILE A 265 -2.82 -26.43 0.33
N GLY A 266 -2.62 -25.14 -0.03
CA GLY A 266 -3.71 -24.19 -0.22
C GLY A 266 -4.25 -23.55 1.05
N GLY A 267 -3.62 -23.79 2.21
CA GLY A 267 -3.90 -23.01 3.42
C GLY A 267 -3.54 -21.55 3.18
N ARG A 268 -4.43 -20.63 3.59
CA ARG A 268 -4.28 -19.22 3.34
C ARG A 268 -4.72 -18.37 4.52
N ALA A 269 -4.06 -17.23 4.69
CA ALA A 269 -4.48 -16.17 5.60
C ALA A 269 -4.31 -14.82 4.94
N ASP A 270 -5.11 -13.88 5.39
CA ASP A 270 -5.04 -12.49 4.99
C ASP A 270 -5.22 -11.57 6.19
N GLY A 271 -4.76 -10.34 6.06
CA GLY A 271 -4.86 -9.34 7.11
C GLY A 271 -4.27 -8.00 6.70
N GLU A 272 -4.48 -7.03 7.55
CA GLU A 272 -3.91 -5.70 7.42
C GLU A 272 -2.79 -5.49 8.44
N VAL A 273 -1.71 -4.87 7.99
CA VAL A 273 -0.68 -4.32 8.86
C VAL A 273 -0.90 -2.81 8.93
N SER A 274 -0.95 -2.26 10.12
CA SER A 274 -1.03 -0.81 10.33
C SER A 274 0.04 -0.34 11.30
N ASN A 275 0.57 0.87 11.04
CA ASN A 275 1.63 1.49 11.84
C ASN A 275 2.83 0.55 12.07
N GLU A 276 3.25 -0.19 11.04
CA GLU A 276 4.40 -1.10 11.01
C GLU A 276 4.29 -2.34 11.92
N ARG A 277 3.36 -2.38 12.87
CA ARG A 277 3.34 -3.39 13.94
C ARG A 277 1.98 -3.99 14.24
N ASN A 278 0.91 -3.28 13.96
CA ASN A 278 -0.42 -3.76 14.32
C ASN A 278 -0.95 -4.64 13.19
N TYR A 279 -1.01 -5.93 13.43
CA TYR A 279 -1.60 -6.90 12.52
C TYR A 279 -3.02 -7.26 12.96
N THR A 280 -3.98 -7.13 12.06
CA THR A 280 -5.36 -7.58 12.24
C THR A 280 -5.79 -8.53 11.13
N ARG A 281 -6.56 -9.55 11.48
CA ARG A 281 -7.21 -10.50 10.57
C ARG A 281 -8.69 -10.18 10.32
N ASP A 282 -9.16 -9.04 10.80
CA ASP A 282 -10.56 -8.63 10.65
C ASP A 282 -10.89 -8.23 9.20
N TRP A 283 -9.85 -7.88 8.43
CA TRP A 283 -9.97 -7.64 7.00
C TRP A 283 -10.01 -8.97 6.25
N ASN A 284 -11.09 -9.21 5.51
CA ASN A 284 -11.35 -10.47 4.84
C ASN A 284 -11.65 -10.21 3.35
N PRO A 285 -10.65 -10.02 2.53
CA PRO A 285 -10.81 -9.72 1.10
C PRO A 285 -11.20 -10.96 0.31
N VAL A 286 -11.79 -10.72 -0.85
CA VAL A 286 -11.99 -11.77 -1.85
C VAL A 286 -10.74 -11.83 -2.72
N TRP A 287 -10.04 -12.95 -2.70
CA TRP A 287 -8.93 -13.28 -3.57
C TRP A 287 -8.91 -14.77 -3.87
N THR A 288 -8.28 -15.14 -4.96
CA THR A 288 -8.21 -16.52 -5.42
C THR A 288 -6.80 -17.05 -5.25
N LEU A 289 -6.68 -18.30 -4.83
CA LEU A 289 -5.43 -19.02 -4.66
C LEU A 289 -5.63 -20.46 -5.09
N GLU A 290 -4.73 -20.95 -5.92
CA GLU A 290 -4.57 -22.37 -6.19
C GLU A 290 -3.09 -22.76 -6.05
N THR A 291 -2.87 -24.01 -5.65
CA THR A 291 -1.51 -24.55 -5.44
C THR A 291 -1.33 -25.83 -6.22
N GLY A 292 -0.14 -26.03 -6.75
CA GLY A 292 0.24 -27.19 -7.53
C GLY A 292 1.48 -27.87 -7.02
N ARG A 293 1.76 -29.06 -7.56
CA ARG A 293 2.98 -29.84 -7.33
C ARG A 293 3.73 -30.04 -8.61
N PHE A 294 5.05 -30.02 -8.50
CA PHE A 294 5.95 -30.46 -9.57
C PHE A 294 7.12 -31.24 -8.97
N GLU A 295 7.90 -31.89 -9.79
CA GLU A 295 9.06 -32.65 -9.30
C GLU A 295 10.08 -31.73 -8.62
N GLY A 296 10.30 -31.93 -7.32
CA GLY A 296 11.22 -31.15 -6.50
C GLY A 296 10.65 -29.85 -5.95
N GLY A 297 9.30 -29.70 -5.89
CA GLY A 297 8.74 -28.52 -5.26
C GLY A 297 7.24 -28.31 -5.45
N TRP A 298 6.81 -27.10 -5.21
CA TRP A 298 5.43 -26.69 -5.34
C TRP A 298 5.30 -25.35 -6.04
N SER A 299 4.11 -25.06 -6.48
CA SER A 299 3.75 -23.79 -7.14
C SER A 299 2.48 -23.23 -6.56
N PHE A 300 2.30 -21.94 -6.75
CA PHE A 300 1.00 -21.31 -6.56
C PHE A 300 0.79 -20.19 -7.57
N ASP A 301 -0.45 -19.93 -7.85
CA ASP A 301 -0.92 -18.71 -8.48
C ASP A 301 -2.01 -18.06 -7.61
N ALA A 302 -1.85 -16.78 -7.35
CA ALA A 302 -2.76 -15.99 -6.56
C ALA A 302 -3.21 -14.77 -7.36
N ALA A 303 -4.54 -14.54 -7.40
CA ALA A 303 -5.16 -13.39 -8.03
C ALA A 303 -5.78 -12.48 -6.97
N PHE A 304 -5.32 -11.24 -6.93
CA PHE A 304 -5.77 -10.20 -6.03
C PHE A 304 -6.58 -9.16 -6.81
N PRO A 305 -7.93 -9.16 -6.72
CA PRO A 305 -8.73 -8.17 -7.41
C PRO A 305 -8.40 -6.74 -6.91
N PHE A 306 -8.17 -5.81 -7.84
CA PHE A 306 -7.90 -4.42 -7.47
C PHE A 306 -9.02 -3.80 -6.61
N LYS A 307 -10.27 -4.21 -6.82
CA LYS A 307 -11.41 -3.78 -5.98
C LYS A 307 -11.34 -4.25 -4.53
N SER A 308 -10.56 -5.30 -4.24
CA SER A 308 -10.35 -5.81 -2.87
C SER A 308 -9.18 -5.12 -2.16
N MET A 309 -8.37 -4.37 -2.89
CA MET A 309 -7.22 -3.64 -2.37
C MET A 309 -7.53 -2.15 -2.31
N ARG A 310 -7.05 -1.49 -1.27
CA ARG A 310 -7.10 -0.02 -1.17
C ARG A 310 -5.78 0.53 -1.70
N TYR A 311 -5.84 1.44 -2.65
CA TYR A 311 -4.66 2.09 -3.23
C TYR A 311 -5.03 3.51 -3.68
N ARG A 312 -4.04 4.35 -3.94
CA ARG A 312 -4.28 5.73 -4.40
C ARG A 312 -4.67 5.73 -5.88
N PRO A 313 -5.91 6.12 -6.23
CA PRO A 313 -6.34 6.16 -7.62
C PRO A 313 -5.59 7.24 -8.42
N GLY A 314 -5.49 7.04 -9.75
CA GLY A 314 -4.96 8.05 -10.67
C GLY A 314 -3.44 8.22 -10.70
N ARG A 315 -2.68 7.33 -10.04
CA ARG A 315 -1.21 7.28 -10.08
C ARG A 315 -0.72 5.95 -10.64
N SER A 316 0.49 5.96 -11.20
CA SER A 316 1.21 4.72 -11.44
C SER A 316 1.41 4.02 -10.08
N GLN A 317 1.11 2.74 -10.00
CA GLN A 317 1.32 1.95 -8.79
C GLN A 317 2.79 1.50 -8.72
N VAL A 318 3.36 1.59 -7.52
CA VAL A 318 4.73 1.15 -7.22
C VAL A 318 4.67 0.19 -6.06
#